data_2bd70352ed563e3f6f6b620378c0d234
#
_entry.id   2bd70352ed563e3f6f6b620378c0d234
#
_cell.length_a   1.000
_cell.length_b   1.000
_cell.length_c   1.000
_cell.angle_alpha   90.00
_cell.angle_beta   90.00
_cell.angle_gamma   90.00
#
_symmetry.space_group_name_H-M   'P 1'
#
loop_
_entity.id
_entity.type
_entity.pdbx_description
1 polymer ?
#
loop_
_entity_poly.entity_id
_entity_poly.type
_entity_poly.pdbx_seq_one_letter_code
_entity_poly.pdbx_strand_id
1 'polypeptide(L)'
;MNYIGSKLSLMDFLEDTIYDITGYTKGKYFVFADLFAGTGIVGVNXKKNGCKVISNDXQWYSYILSKHYIENNSEMDVSLLKYLNNLEGVDGFIFNNYCAGSGSNRNYFSDYNGRKCDAIRQELEKLYVNRQINDNQYYYFLASLINSIDKYANTTSVYGAFLKXIKKSAQKNFELELLPIIKGSNDGVVYNINSNDLIKNIKGDVLYLDPPYNARQYGANYHILETISKYDNPQIRGKTGLRDYKXSKK
;
A
#
# COMPACT_ATOMS: atom_id res chain seq x y z
N MET A 1 4.82 2.47 7.87
CA MET A 1 3.79 1.61 8.46
C MET A 1 4.39 0.75 9.55
N ASN A 2 3.89 0.91 10.77
CA ASN A 2 4.40 0.13 11.91
C ASN A 2 4.16 -1.36 11.74
N TYR A 3 3.12 -1.71 11.00
CA TYR A 3 2.84 -3.10 10.66
C TYR A 3 4.01 -3.73 9.89
N ILE A 4 4.65 -2.96 9.00
CA ILE A 4 5.83 -3.44 8.28
C ILE A 4 6.97 -3.75 9.25
N GLY A 5 7.21 -2.86 10.22
CA GLY A 5 8.25 -3.09 11.22
C GLY A 5 8.03 -4.37 12.00
N SER A 6 6.79 -4.62 12.39
CA SER A 6 6.43 -5.83 13.11
C SER A 6 6.69 -7.07 12.27
N LYS A 7 6.32 -7.05 10.98
CA LYS A 7 6.57 -8.17 10.09
C LYS A 7 8.07 -8.38 9.85
N LEU A 8 8.83 -7.30 9.71
CA LEU A 8 10.27 -7.40 9.50
C LEU A 8 10.96 -8.09 10.68
N SER A 9 10.51 -7.82 11.90
CA SER A 9 11.11 -8.44 13.07
C SER A 9 10.87 -9.94 13.14
N LEU A 10 9.86 -10.44 12.40
CA LEU A 10 9.53 -11.87 12.36
C LEU A 10 10.02 -12.56 11.08
N MET A 11 10.62 -11.80 10.14
CA MET A 11 10.90 -12.34 8.80
C MET A 11 11.88 -13.53 8.83
N ASP A 12 12.93 -13.44 9.62
CA ASP A 12 13.89 -14.54 9.69
C ASP A 12 13.22 -15.83 10.19
N PHE A 13 12.36 -15.68 11.21
CA PHE A 13 11.62 -16.83 11.74
C PHE A 13 10.67 -17.42 10.70
N LEU A 14 9.92 -16.57 10.01
CA LEU A 14 8.99 -17.02 8.98
C LEU A 14 9.73 -17.73 7.85
N GLU A 15 10.84 -17.15 7.40
CA GLU A 15 11.67 -17.72 6.35
C GLU A 15 12.17 -19.10 6.73
N ASP A 16 12.78 -19.21 7.92
CA ASP A 16 13.32 -20.46 8.42
C ASP A 16 12.21 -21.52 8.53
N THR A 17 11.04 -21.12 9.00
CA THR A 17 9.91 -22.04 9.14
C THR A 17 9.46 -22.57 7.78
N ILE A 18 9.35 -21.68 6.79
CA ILE A 18 8.92 -22.08 5.45
C ILE A 18 9.93 -23.07 4.85
N TYR A 19 11.22 -22.77 4.94
CA TYR A 19 12.25 -23.64 4.37
C TYR A 19 12.32 -24.96 5.12
N ASP A 20 12.19 -24.96 6.44
CA ASP A 20 12.19 -26.20 7.23
C ASP A 20 11.02 -27.11 6.87
N ILE A 21 9.83 -26.53 6.73
CA ILE A 21 8.64 -27.33 6.46
C ILE A 21 8.64 -27.88 5.04
N THR A 22 9.03 -27.04 4.07
CA THR A 22 8.94 -27.40 2.65
C THR A 22 10.13 -28.20 2.15
N GLY A 23 11.27 -28.10 2.80
CA GLY A 23 12.50 -28.70 2.31
C GLY A 23 13.17 -27.90 1.19
N TYR A 24 12.57 -26.80 0.78
CA TYR A 24 13.21 -25.92 -0.23
C TYR A 24 14.34 -25.15 0.42
N THR A 25 15.30 -24.73 -0.38
CA THR A 25 16.42 -23.94 0.09
C THR A 25 16.36 -22.53 -0.48
N LYS A 26 16.95 -21.60 0.24
CA LYS A 26 17.06 -20.22 -0.18
C LYS A 26 17.74 -20.15 -1.55
N GLY A 27 17.17 -19.38 -2.46
CA GLY A 27 17.69 -19.26 -3.82
C GLY A 27 17.11 -20.24 -4.81
N LYS A 28 16.45 -21.28 -4.33
CA LYS A 28 15.79 -22.24 -5.22
C LYS A 28 14.45 -21.67 -5.70
N TYR A 29 14.16 -21.86 -6.98
CA TYR A 29 12.90 -21.43 -7.55
C TYR A 29 11.74 -22.31 -7.07
N PHE A 30 10.73 -21.70 -6.53
CA PHE A 30 9.45 -22.36 -6.29
C PHE A 30 8.36 -21.27 -6.29
N VAL A 31 7.11 -21.70 -6.33
CA VAL A 31 5.98 -20.78 -6.39
C VAL A 31 5.41 -20.58 -4.98
N PHE A 32 5.43 -19.34 -4.53
CA PHE A 32 4.98 -18.95 -3.20
C PHE A 32 3.75 -18.05 -3.35
N ALA A 33 2.62 -18.44 -2.76
CA ALA A 33 1.38 -17.68 -2.84
C ALA A 33 1.01 -17.12 -1.47
N ASP A 34 0.83 -15.81 -1.39
CA ASP A 34 0.39 -15.09 -0.20
C ASP A 34 -0.98 -14.48 -0.49
N LEU A 35 -2.03 -15.07 0.06
CA LEU A 35 -3.40 -14.67 -0.26
C LEU A 35 -3.93 -13.52 0.58
N PHE A 36 -3.20 -13.08 1.59
CA PHE A 36 -3.54 -11.94 2.44
C PHE A 36 -2.29 -11.09 2.61
N ALA A 37 -1.88 -10.45 1.52
CA ALA A 37 -0.54 -9.88 1.42
C ALA A 37 -0.30 -8.65 2.31
N GLY A 38 -1.34 -7.88 2.60
CA GLY A 38 -1.19 -6.68 3.42
C GLY A 38 -0.18 -5.71 2.80
N THR A 39 0.89 -5.40 3.53
CA THR A 39 1.94 -4.51 3.02
C THR A 39 2.82 -5.16 1.98
N GLY A 40 2.73 -6.49 1.82
CA GLY A 40 3.50 -7.22 0.82
C GLY A 40 4.87 -7.68 1.26
N ILE A 41 5.24 -7.47 2.52
CA ILE A 41 6.61 -7.71 2.96
C ILE A 41 7.01 -9.19 2.87
N VAL A 42 6.08 -10.10 3.14
CA VAL A 42 6.40 -11.53 3.09
C VAL A 42 6.70 -11.95 1.64
N GLY A 43 5.86 -11.53 0.70
CA GLY A 43 6.09 -11.81 -0.72
C GLY A 43 7.37 -11.18 -1.25
N VAL A 44 7.69 -9.97 -0.82
CA VAL A 44 8.94 -9.29 -1.20
C VAL A 44 10.13 -10.15 -0.79
N ASN A 45 10.11 -10.65 0.41
CA ASN A 45 11.20 -11.48 0.89
C ASN A 45 11.34 -12.78 0.09
N UNK A 46 10.18 -13.36 -0.28
CA UNK A 46 10.18 -14.45 -1.00
C UNK A 46 10.59 -14.23 -2.31
N LYS A 47 10.40 -13.06 -2.91
CA LYS A 47 10.89 -12.67 -4.23
C LYS A 47 12.41 -12.52 -4.26
N LYS A 48 12.95 -11.85 -3.26
CA LYS A 48 14.41 -11.68 -3.13
C LYS A 48 15.15 -13.00 -3.10
N ASN A 49 14.50 -14.03 -2.63
CA ASN A 49 15.11 -15.36 -2.49
C ASN A 49 14.88 -16.25 -3.72
N GLY A 50 14.32 -15.69 -4.79
CA GLY A 50 14.23 -16.40 -6.06
C GLY A 50 12.89 -17.04 -6.37
N CYS A 51 11.89 -16.85 -5.52
CA CYS A 51 10.57 -17.44 -5.74
C CYS A 51 9.79 -16.69 -6.81
N LYS A 52 8.92 -17.40 -7.51
CA LYS A 52 7.78 -16.77 -8.16
C LYS A 52 6.76 -16.46 -7.08
N VAL A 53 6.31 -15.21 -7.00
CA VAL A 53 5.36 -14.80 -5.97
C VAL A 53 3.99 -14.53 -6.58
N ILE A 54 2.95 -15.11 -5.98
CA ILE A 54 1.56 -14.78 -6.26
C ILE A 54 1.05 -14.06 -5.00
N SER A 55 0.59 -12.83 -5.16
CA SER A 55 0.09 -12.04 -4.03
C SER A 55 -1.37 -11.67 -4.24
N ASN A 56 -2.12 -11.57 -3.15
CA ASN A 56 -3.52 -11.16 -3.21
C ASN A 56 -3.90 -10.43 -1.93
N ASP A 57 -4.80 -9.48 -2.08
CA ASP A 57 -5.43 -8.85 -0.92
C ASP A 57 -6.70 -8.14 -1.38
N UNK A 58 -7.49 -8.08 -0.60
CA UNK A 58 -8.66 -7.47 -0.83
C UNK A 58 -8.65 -6.06 -0.78
N GLN A 59 -7.72 -5.50 0.02
CA GLN A 59 -7.58 -4.05 0.11
C GLN A 59 -6.86 -3.52 -1.12
N TRP A 60 -7.34 -2.42 -1.65
CA TRP A 60 -6.75 -1.85 -2.86
C TRP A 60 -5.36 -1.27 -2.59
N TYR A 61 -5.13 -0.68 -1.41
CA TYR A 61 -3.79 -0.16 -1.11
C TYR A 61 -2.77 -1.29 -1.12
N SER A 62 -3.15 -2.44 -0.62
CA SER A 62 -2.28 -3.62 -0.62
C SER A 62 -1.99 -4.09 -2.03
N TYR A 63 -3.02 -4.13 -2.87
CA TYR A 63 -2.88 -4.48 -4.28
C TYR A 63 -1.87 -3.53 -4.97
N ILE A 64 -1.99 -2.23 -4.74
CA ILE A 64 -1.07 -1.25 -5.34
C ILE A 64 0.37 -1.49 -4.90
N LEU A 65 0.58 -1.69 -3.60
CA LEU A 65 1.92 -1.97 -3.09
C LEU A 65 2.51 -3.23 -3.71
N SER A 66 1.70 -4.29 -3.77
CA SER A 66 2.14 -5.56 -4.33
C SER A 66 2.39 -5.47 -5.85
N LYS A 67 1.55 -4.72 -6.57
CA LYS A 67 1.78 -4.51 -8.00
C LYS A 67 3.18 -3.97 -8.25
N HIS A 68 3.58 -2.98 -7.44
CA HIS A 68 4.94 -2.47 -7.56
C HIS A 68 5.98 -3.49 -7.14
N TYR A 69 5.86 -4.00 -5.91
CA TYR A 69 6.93 -4.84 -5.36
C TYR A 69 7.11 -6.15 -6.12
N ILE A 70 6.00 -6.77 -6.52
CA ILE A 70 6.05 -8.12 -7.09
C ILE A 70 6.22 -8.09 -8.60
N GLU A 71 5.57 -7.15 -9.27
CA GLU A 71 5.57 -7.15 -10.74
C GLU A 71 6.61 -6.25 -11.37
N ASN A 72 7.18 -5.27 -10.64
CA ASN A 72 8.20 -4.40 -11.19
C ASN A 72 9.58 -4.99 -10.91
N ASN A 73 10.35 -5.26 -11.96
CA ASN A 73 11.62 -5.98 -11.86
C ASN A 73 12.83 -5.22 -12.38
N SER A 74 12.62 -4.06 -12.98
CA SER A 74 13.72 -3.33 -13.61
C SER A 74 13.56 -1.82 -13.40
N GLU A 75 14.65 -1.11 -13.60
CA GLU A 75 14.66 0.34 -13.47
C GLU A 75 13.66 0.97 -14.42
N MET A 76 13.07 2.05 -14.00
CA MET A 76 12.09 2.81 -14.78
C MET A 76 12.50 4.27 -14.85
N ASP A 77 11.95 4.99 -15.81
CA ASP A 77 12.12 6.43 -15.90
C ASP A 77 11.39 7.07 -14.70
N VAL A 78 12.16 7.76 -13.87
CA VAL A 78 11.63 8.42 -12.67
C VAL A 78 11.79 9.94 -12.73
N SER A 79 11.99 10.49 -13.92
CA SER A 79 12.16 11.95 -14.08
C SER A 79 10.95 12.73 -13.58
N LEU A 80 9.80 12.09 -13.52
CA LEU A 80 8.57 12.68 -13.01
C LEU A 80 8.62 13.05 -11.52
N LEU A 81 9.52 12.44 -10.76
CA LEU A 81 9.55 12.63 -9.31
C LEU A 81 9.72 14.10 -8.92
N LYS A 82 10.66 14.77 -9.55
CA LYS A 82 10.90 16.18 -9.24
C LYS A 82 9.69 17.05 -9.58
N TYR A 83 9.07 16.78 -10.72
CA TYR A 83 7.86 17.48 -11.13
C TYR A 83 6.75 17.32 -10.09
N LEU A 84 6.51 16.08 -9.65
CA LEU A 84 5.45 15.81 -8.67
C LEU A 84 5.74 16.49 -7.34
N ASN A 85 6.99 16.47 -6.90
CA ASN A 85 7.36 17.12 -5.64
C ASN A 85 7.27 18.64 -5.71
N ASN A 86 7.28 19.23 -6.90
CA ASN A 86 7.16 20.67 -7.07
C ASN A 86 5.73 21.15 -7.30
N LEU A 87 4.75 20.25 -7.35
CA LEU A 87 3.36 20.65 -7.55
C LEU A 87 2.86 21.48 -6.36
N GLU A 88 2.04 22.47 -6.66
CA GLU A 88 1.29 23.18 -5.63
C GLU A 88 0.18 22.29 -5.11
N GLY A 89 -0.06 22.33 -3.82
CA GLY A 89 -1.16 21.58 -3.21
C GLY A 89 -2.51 22.07 -3.71
N VAL A 90 -3.51 21.18 -3.61
CA VAL A 90 -4.89 21.52 -3.99
C VAL A 90 -5.84 21.06 -2.89
N ASP A 91 -7.01 21.69 -2.83
CA ASP A 91 -8.05 21.31 -1.86
C ASP A 91 -8.87 20.15 -2.43
N GLY A 92 -8.32 18.94 -2.31
CA GLY A 92 -8.96 17.74 -2.79
C GLY A 92 -9.61 16.94 -1.67
N PHE A 93 -9.89 15.69 -1.94
CA PHE A 93 -10.64 14.85 -1.01
C PHE A 93 -9.91 14.67 0.32
N ILE A 94 -8.60 14.48 0.28
CA ILE A 94 -7.84 14.23 1.49
C ILE A 94 -7.78 15.49 2.36
N PHE A 95 -7.48 16.63 1.76
CA PHE A 95 -7.50 17.89 2.51
C PHE A 95 -8.88 18.14 3.10
N ASN A 96 -9.92 18.06 2.28
CA ASN A 96 -11.26 18.46 2.70
C ASN A 96 -11.82 17.57 3.80
N ASN A 97 -11.36 16.33 3.92
CA ASN A 97 -11.96 15.36 4.83
C ASN A 97 -11.05 14.91 5.97
N TYR A 98 -9.73 15.13 5.86
CA TYR A 98 -8.78 14.54 6.81
C TYR A 98 -7.75 15.52 7.35
N CYS A 99 -7.93 16.81 7.11
CA CYS A 99 -7.06 17.87 7.65
C CYS A 99 -7.88 18.82 8.49
N ALA A 100 -7.32 19.21 9.63
CA ALA A 100 -8.08 20.03 10.59
C ALA A 100 -8.50 21.39 10.01
N GLY A 101 -7.62 22.02 9.20
CA GLY A 101 -7.90 23.33 8.63
C GLY A 101 -9.01 23.35 7.61
N SER A 102 -9.48 22.19 7.17
CA SER A 102 -10.61 22.11 6.25
C SER A 102 -11.97 22.28 6.94
N GLY A 103 -11.98 22.24 8.27
CA GLY A 103 -13.22 22.25 9.03
C GLY A 103 -13.80 20.85 9.28
N SER A 104 -13.10 19.80 8.84
CA SER A 104 -13.60 18.43 9.00
C SER A 104 -13.50 17.92 10.43
N ASN A 105 -12.70 18.58 11.27
CA ASN A 105 -12.40 18.14 12.63
C ASN A 105 -11.66 16.79 12.66
N ARG A 106 -10.95 16.47 11.59
CA ARG A 106 -10.12 15.27 11.53
C ARG A 106 -8.69 15.70 11.28
N ASN A 107 -7.81 15.38 12.21
CA ASN A 107 -6.45 15.90 12.22
C ASN A 107 -5.45 14.81 11.82
N TYR A 108 -5.71 14.16 10.67
CA TYR A 108 -4.83 13.07 10.20
C TYR A 108 -3.57 13.57 9.53
N PHE A 109 -3.65 14.72 8.84
CA PHE A 109 -2.50 15.28 8.14
C PHE A 109 -2.51 16.79 8.33
N SER A 110 -1.32 17.40 8.27
CA SER A 110 -1.27 18.86 8.18
C SER A 110 -1.99 19.31 6.91
N ASP A 111 -2.45 20.55 6.92
CA ASP A 111 -3.13 21.10 5.74
C ASP A 111 -2.23 21.05 4.52
N TYR A 112 -0.96 21.43 4.70
CA TYR A 112 0.02 21.39 3.61
C TYR A 112 0.13 19.98 3.04
N ASN A 113 0.28 18.99 3.91
CA ASN A 113 0.52 17.61 3.47
C ASN A 113 -0.71 17.00 2.81
N GLY A 114 -1.88 17.30 3.34
CA GLY A 114 -3.12 16.83 2.72
C GLY A 114 -3.31 17.40 1.33
N ARG A 115 -3.06 18.70 1.17
CA ARG A 115 -3.16 19.35 -0.14
C ARG A 115 -2.13 18.81 -1.13
N LYS A 116 -0.91 18.56 -0.64
CA LYS A 116 0.15 18.03 -1.50
C LYS A 116 -0.18 16.60 -1.96
N CYS A 117 -0.69 15.78 -1.04
CA CYS A 117 -1.15 14.44 -1.37
C CYS A 117 -2.21 14.49 -2.46
N ASP A 118 -3.19 15.36 -2.31
CA ASP A 118 -4.24 15.51 -3.32
C ASP A 118 -3.67 15.92 -4.67
N ALA A 119 -2.77 16.88 -4.69
CA ALA A 119 -2.18 17.35 -5.96
C ALA A 119 -1.45 16.22 -6.68
N ILE A 120 -0.63 15.48 -5.94
CA ILE A 120 0.14 14.37 -6.54
C ILE A 120 -0.80 13.26 -7.01
N ARG A 121 -1.78 12.92 -6.18
CA ARG A 121 -2.72 11.84 -6.55
C ARG A 121 -3.51 12.18 -7.81
N GLN A 122 -4.02 13.40 -7.88
CA GLN A 122 -4.78 13.83 -9.06
C GLN A 122 -3.91 13.86 -10.30
N GLU A 123 -2.67 14.34 -10.17
CA GLU A 123 -1.78 14.41 -11.31
C GLU A 123 -1.39 13.02 -11.82
N LEU A 124 -1.13 12.08 -10.90
CA LEU A 124 -0.82 10.69 -11.31
C LEU A 124 -1.97 10.09 -12.11
N GLU A 125 -3.20 10.29 -11.65
CA GLU A 125 -4.36 9.76 -12.36
C GLU A 125 -4.50 10.38 -13.74
N LYS A 126 -4.31 11.70 -13.83
CA LYS A 126 -4.39 12.42 -15.10
C LYS A 126 -3.34 11.90 -16.09
N LEU A 127 -2.10 11.77 -15.63
CA LEU A 127 -1.01 11.27 -16.48
C LEU A 127 -1.28 9.85 -16.95
N TYR A 128 -1.83 9.02 -16.08
CA TYR A 128 -2.12 7.63 -16.42
C TYR A 128 -3.26 7.51 -17.43
N VAL A 129 -4.34 8.23 -17.18
CA VAL A 129 -5.52 8.22 -18.08
C VAL A 129 -5.12 8.76 -19.46
N ASN A 130 -4.25 9.76 -19.50
CA ASN A 130 -3.78 10.35 -20.76
C ASN A 130 -2.63 9.57 -21.38
N ARG A 131 -2.24 8.44 -20.79
CA ARG A 131 -1.21 7.55 -21.32
C ARG A 131 0.18 8.19 -21.40
N GLN A 132 0.43 9.13 -20.50
CA GLN A 132 1.74 9.76 -20.38
C GLN A 132 2.67 8.99 -19.48
N ILE A 133 2.13 8.08 -18.67
CA ILE A 133 2.88 7.08 -17.92
C ILE A 133 2.24 5.72 -18.17
N ASN A 134 3.03 4.66 -18.08
CA ASN A 134 2.55 3.31 -18.29
C ASN A 134 2.08 2.69 -16.97
N ASP A 135 1.55 1.46 -17.03
CA ASP A 135 1.05 0.76 -15.84
C ASP A 135 2.13 0.63 -14.77
N ASN A 136 3.34 0.22 -15.17
CA ASN A 136 4.41 -0.02 -14.20
C ASN A 136 4.80 1.27 -13.48
N GLN A 137 4.88 2.37 -14.21
CA GLN A 137 5.16 3.69 -13.61
C GLN A 137 4.03 4.12 -12.69
N TYR A 138 2.78 3.94 -13.13
CA TYR A 138 1.63 4.32 -12.33
C TYR A 138 1.65 3.61 -10.97
N TYR A 139 1.80 2.29 -10.98
CA TYR A 139 1.82 1.55 -9.72
C TYR A 139 3.05 1.90 -8.88
N TYR A 140 4.18 2.15 -9.52
CA TYR A 140 5.39 2.56 -8.80
C TYR A 140 5.16 3.87 -8.05
N PHE A 141 4.70 4.91 -8.77
CA PHE A 141 4.50 6.22 -8.16
C PHE A 141 3.35 6.19 -7.15
N LEU A 142 2.28 5.47 -7.43
CA LEU A 142 1.16 5.41 -6.49
C LEU A 142 1.54 4.64 -5.23
N ALA A 143 2.23 3.52 -5.35
CA ALA A 143 2.73 2.77 -4.19
C ALA A 143 3.67 3.65 -3.37
N SER A 144 4.54 4.40 -4.05
CA SER A 144 5.46 5.32 -3.37
C SER A 144 4.70 6.43 -2.65
N LEU A 145 3.63 6.95 -3.24
CA LEU A 145 2.79 7.96 -2.59
C LEU A 145 2.17 7.39 -1.31
N ILE A 146 1.59 6.20 -1.38
CA ILE A 146 0.97 5.55 -0.22
C ILE A 146 1.99 5.39 0.90
N ASN A 147 3.16 4.87 0.57
CA ASN A 147 4.20 4.65 1.57
C ASN A 147 4.74 5.97 2.13
N SER A 148 4.94 6.96 1.28
CA SER A 148 5.51 8.26 1.70
C SER A 148 4.55 9.02 2.60
N ILE A 149 3.28 9.15 2.20
CA ILE A 149 2.32 9.95 2.98
C ILE A 149 2.08 9.34 4.35
N ASP A 150 2.16 8.02 4.46
CA ASP A 150 1.98 7.34 5.73
C ASP A 150 2.98 7.81 6.80
N LYS A 151 4.17 8.20 6.40
CA LYS A 151 5.19 8.70 7.32
C LYS A 151 4.81 10.02 7.96
N TYR A 152 3.90 10.76 7.35
CA TYR A 152 3.47 12.07 7.82
C TYR A 152 2.09 12.03 8.48
N ALA A 153 1.52 10.85 8.64
CA ALA A 153 0.20 10.73 9.26
C ALA A 153 0.27 11.02 10.75
N ASN A 154 -0.70 11.75 11.25
CA ASN A 154 -0.78 12.16 12.65
C ASN A 154 -1.50 11.09 13.47
N THR A 155 -0.90 9.91 13.49
CA THR A 155 -1.46 8.73 14.15
C THR A 155 -0.37 8.05 14.98
N THR A 156 -0.78 7.07 15.79
CA THR A 156 0.20 6.25 16.50
C THR A 156 0.72 5.10 15.64
N SER A 157 -0.09 4.59 14.73
CA SER A 157 0.34 3.58 13.75
C SER A 157 -0.76 3.31 12.73
N VAL A 158 -2.00 3.21 13.16
CA VAL A 158 -3.12 2.89 12.27
C VAL A 158 -4.10 4.06 12.26
N TYR A 159 -5.02 4.04 11.31
CA TYR A 159 -5.92 5.16 11.03
C TYR A 159 -7.28 5.02 11.73
N GLY A 160 -7.36 4.13 12.71
CA GLY A 160 -8.56 4.01 13.53
C GLY A 160 -8.77 5.19 14.48
N ALA A 161 -7.76 6.05 14.61
CA ALA A 161 -7.83 7.28 15.40
C ALA A 161 -6.74 8.23 14.93
N PHE A 162 -6.91 9.51 15.22
CA PHE A 162 -5.88 10.51 14.98
C PHE A 162 -5.53 11.19 16.30
N LEU A 163 -4.34 11.79 16.38
CA LEU A 163 -3.89 12.52 17.57
C LEU A 163 -4.52 13.91 17.58
N LYS A 164 -4.77 14.41 18.79
CA LYS A 164 -5.26 15.78 18.96
C LYS A 164 -4.24 16.79 18.49
N UNK A 165 -3.15 16.67 18.82
CA UNK A 165 -2.12 17.49 18.45
C UNK A 165 -1.42 16.89 17.31
N ILE A 166 -0.82 17.79 16.70
CA ILE A 166 -0.08 17.31 15.55
C ILE A 166 1.38 17.04 15.93
N LYS A 167 1.78 15.80 15.86
CA LYS A 167 3.12 15.37 16.25
C LYS A 167 4.18 15.89 15.28
N LYS A 168 5.45 15.90 15.74
CA LYS A 168 6.55 16.51 14.97
C LYS A 168 6.69 15.94 13.55
N SER A 169 6.61 14.62 13.42
CA SER A 169 6.76 14.01 12.09
C SER A 169 5.64 14.42 11.15
N ALA A 170 4.44 14.67 11.68
CA ALA A 170 3.30 15.09 10.88
C ALA A 170 3.35 16.57 10.51
N GLN A 171 4.16 17.36 11.22
CA GLN A 171 4.34 18.77 10.90
C GLN A 171 5.30 19.01 9.75
N LYS A 172 6.17 18.04 9.46
CA LYS A 172 7.15 18.19 8.37
C LYS A 172 6.44 18.21 7.03
N ASN A 173 7.01 18.98 6.10
CA ASN A 173 6.45 19.05 4.75
C ASN A 173 6.69 17.74 4.02
N PHE A 174 5.61 17.20 3.49
CA PHE A 174 5.61 15.94 2.77
C PHE A 174 6.48 16.00 1.54
N GLU A 175 7.28 14.96 1.37
CA GLU A 175 8.09 14.76 0.17
C GLU A 175 7.88 13.34 -0.33
N LEU A 176 7.51 13.20 -1.59
CA LEU A 176 7.35 11.89 -2.21
C LEU A 176 8.72 11.25 -2.40
N GLU A 177 8.90 10.06 -1.85
CA GLU A 177 10.12 9.27 -1.98
C GLU A 177 9.79 7.95 -2.67
N LEU A 178 10.60 7.58 -3.63
CA LEU A 178 10.34 6.35 -4.38
C LEU A 178 10.72 5.12 -3.55
N LEU A 179 9.87 4.11 -3.63
CA LEU A 179 10.16 2.81 -3.05
C LEU A 179 11.29 2.14 -3.83
N PRO A 180 12.02 1.20 -3.20
CA PRO A 180 13.00 0.44 -3.98
C PRO A 180 12.31 -0.45 -5.01
N ILE A 181 13.06 -0.80 -6.05
CA ILE A 181 12.64 -1.81 -7.01
C ILE A 181 13.32 -3.11 -6.63
N ILE A 182 12.52 -4.13 -6.37
CA ILE A 182 13.03 -5.44 -5.95
C ILE A 182 13.15 -6.31 -7.20
N LYS A 183 14.37 -6.55 -7.64
CA LYS A 183 14.61 -7.38 -8.83
C LYS A 183 14.40 -8.84 -8.47
N GLY A 184 13.82 -9.60 -9.40
CA GLY A 184 13.55 -11.00 -9.16
C GLY A 184 12.92 -11.64 -10.38
N SER A 185 12.15 -12.70 -10.17
CA SER A 185 11.45 -13.37 -11.25
C SER A 185 10.50 -12.42 -11.96
N ASN A 186 10.43 -12.50 -13.28
CA ASN A 186 9.52 -11.67 -14.09
C ASN A 186 8.11 -12.25 -14.15
N ASP A 187 7.86 -13.39 -13.51
CA ASP A 187 6.57 -14.06 -13.62
C ASP A 187 5.70 -13.95 -12.36
N GLY A 188 6.03 -13.04 -11.46
CA GLY A 188 5.18 -12.74 -10.32
C GLY A 188 3.84 -12.17 -10.76
N VAL A 189 2.78 -12.45 -10.00
CA VAL A 189 1.41 -12.07 -10.35
C VAL A 189 0.70 -11.55 -9.10
N VAL A 190 -0.08 -10.48 -9.28
CA VAL A 190 -0.79 -9.85 -8.17
C VAL A 190 -2.28 -9.77 -8.48
N TYR A 191 -3.09 -10.17 -7.51
CA TYR A 191 -4.54 -10.19 -7.62
C TYR A 191 -5.18 -9.32 -6.55
N ASN A 192 -6.43 -8.94 -6.81
CA ASN A 192 -7.27 -8.21 -5.85
C ASN A 192 -8.66 -8.85 -5.89
N ILE A 193 -8.76 -10.05 -5.38
CA ILE A 193 -10.01 -10.79 -5.43
C ILE A 193 -10.24 -11.53 -4.11
N ASN A 194 -11.41 -12.11 -3.97
CA ASN A 194 -11.73 -12.94 -2.81
C ASN A 194 -10.78 -14.13 -2.76
N SER A 195 -10.13 -14.33 -1.60
CA SER A 195 -9.13 -15.39 -1.47
C SER A 195 -9.72 -16.79 -1.66
N ASN A 196 -10.99 -16.98 -1.26
CA ASN A 196 -11.64 -18.27 -1.45
C ASN A 196 -11.84 -18.59 -2.94
N ASP A 197 -12.09 -17.57 -3.74
CA ASP A 197 -12.20 -17.76 -5.19
C ASP A 197 -10.84 -17.99 -5.83
N LEU A 198 -9.84 -17.25 -5.38
CA LEU A 198 -8.51 -17.36 -5.95
C LEU A 198 -7.90 -18.74 -5.68
N ILE A 199 -8.06 -19.26 -4.47
CA ILE A 199 -7.43 -20.51 -4.08
C ILE A 199 -7.85 -21.68 -4.97
N LYS A 200 -9.03 -21.61 -5.57
CA LYS A 200 -9.53 -22.63 -6.49
C LYS A 200 -8.84 -22.60 -7.84
N ASN A 201 -8.17 -21.51 -8.17
CA ASN A 201 -7.70 -21.25 -9.54
C ASN A 201 -6.20 -21.03 -9.64
N ILE A 202 -5.47 -21.13 -8.55
CA ILE A 202 -4.01 -20.96 -8.59
C ILE A 202 -3.30 -22.26 -8.28
N LYS A 203 -2.09 -22.37 -8.79
CA LYS A 203 -1.20 -23.47 -8.47
C LYS A 203 0.07 -22.88 -7.86
N GLY A 204 0.52 -23.51 -6.78
CA GLY A 204 1.74 -23.07 -6.14
C GLY A 204 2.33 -24.19 -5.31
N ASP A 205 3.57 -24.01 -4.96
CA ASP A 205 4.26 -25.00 -4.14
C ASP A 205 4.06 -24.74 -2.65
N VAL A 206 3.94 -23.47 -2.28
CA VAL A 206 3.71 -23.05 -0.89
C VAL A 206 2.56 -22.07 -0.85
N LEU A 207 1.60 -22.33 -0.01
CA LEU A 207 0.47 -21.43 0.22
C LEU A 207 0.59 -20.86 1.63
N TYR A 208 0.78 -19.55 1.70
CA TYR A 208 0.89 -18.83 2.97
C TYR A 208 -0.44 -18.14 3.26
N LEU A 209 -1.02 -18.47 4.42
CA LEU A 209 -2.30 -17.91 4.81
C LEU A 209 -2.16 -17.25 6.16
N ASP A 210 -2.28 -15.94 6.18
CA ASP A 210 -2.26 -15.12 7.39
C ASP A 210 -3.44 -14.15 7.33
N PRO A 211 -4.67 -14.67 7.45
CA PRO A 211 -5.86 -13.83 7.28
C PRO A 211 -5.98 -12.82 8.40
N PRO A 212 -6.63 -11.69 8.16
CA PRO A 212 -6.83 -10.71 9.22
C PRO A 212 -7.68 -11.31 10.33
N TYR A 213 -7.29 -11.02 11.56
CA TYR A 213 -7.99 -11.48 12.76
C TYR A 213 -9.44 -10.99 12.76
N ASN A 214 -9.66 -9.76 12.35
CA ASN A 214 -10.98 -9.15 12.32
C ASN A 214 -11.05 -8.31 11.05
N ALA A 215 -11.89 -8.74 10.10
CA ALA A 215 -11.95 -8.08 8.78
C ALA A 215 -12.39 -6.62 8.87
N ARG A 216 -13.31 -6.31 9.80
CA ARG A 216 -13.78 -4.95 9.99
C ARG A 216 -12.65 -4.05 10.49
N GLN A 217 -11.90 -4.53 11.47
CA GLN A 217 -10.76 -3.79 12.01
C GLN A 217 -9.67 -3.64 10.96
N TYR A 218 -9.43 -4.69 10.18
CA TYR A 218 -8.46 -4.66 9.10
C TYR A 218 -8.79 -3.56 8.10
N GLY A 219 -10.06 -3.47 7.69
CA GLY A 219 -10.50 -2.42 6.79
C GLY A 219 -10.33 -1.03 7.38
N ALA A 220 -10.56 -0.88 8.69
CA ALA A 220 -10.43 0.42 9.36
C ALA A 220 -8.98 0.84 9.57
N ASN A 221 -8.07 -0.12 9.75
CA ASN A 221 -6.69 0.20 10.13
C ASN A 221 -5.97 1.10 9.14
N TYR A 222 -6.24 0.94 7.86
CA TYR A 222 -5.58 1.72 6.80
C TYR A 222 -6.58 2.35 5.84
N HIS A 223 -7.74 2.76 6.38
CA HIS A 223 -8.85 3.21 5.55
C HIS A 223 -8.51 4.45 4.71
N ILE A 224 -7.65 5.32 5.22
CA ILE A 224 -7.27 6.51 4.45
C ILE A 224 -6.33 6.12 3.32
N LEU A 225 -5.42 5.17 3.56
CA LEU A 225 -4.56 4.68 2.47
C LEU A 225 -5.40 4.00 1.39
N GLU A 226 -6.47 3.32 1.77
CA GLU A 226 -7.42 2.75 0.82
C GLU A 226 -8.09 3.86 0.00
N THR A 227 -8.48 4.94 0.66
CA THR A 227 -9.12 6.06 -0.01
C THR A 227 -8.16 6.78 -0.97
N ILE A 228 -6.90 6.95 -0.58
CA ILE A 228 -5.89 7.53 -1.48
C ILE A 228 -5.69 6.61 -2.69
N SER A 229 -5.62 5.29 -2.45
CA SER A 229 -5.39 4.32 -3.52
C SER A 229 -6.50 4.34 -4.55
N LYS A 230 -7.74 4.36 -4.11
CA LYS A 230 -8.91 4.36 -5.01
C LYS A 230 -9.25 5.75 -5.50
N TYR A 231 -9.10 6.73 -4.64
CA TYR A 231 -9.43 8.15 -4.89
C TYR A 231 -10.80 8.29 -5.53
N ASP A 232 -11.78 7.64 -4.93
CA ASP A 232 -13.10 7.40 -5.50
C ASP A 232 -14.20 8.23 -4.84
N ASN A 233 -13.84 9.27 -4.05
CA ASN A 233 -14.79 10.15 -3.37
C ASN A 233 -15.84 9.36 -2.60
N PRO A 234 -15.43 8.49 -1.68
CA PRO A 234 -16.41 7.66 -0.97
C PRO A 234 -17.25 8.46 0.00
N GLN A 235 -18.40 7.92 0.35
CA GLN A 235 -19.11 8.41 1.52
C GLN A 235 -18.33 7.97 2.76
N ILE A 236 -18.13 8.90 3.67
CA ILE A 236 -17.40 8.65 4.90
C ILE A 236 -18.25 9.04 6.08
N ARG A 237 -17.96 8.46 7.23
CA ARG A 237 -18.78 8.68 8.42
C ARG A 237 -17.97 8.60 9.69
N GLY A 238 -18.54 9.17 10.76
CA GLY A 238 -18.01 9.08 12.09
C GLY A 238 -16.83 9.99 12.33
N LYS A 239 -16.30 9.91 13.53
CA LYS A 239 -15.19 10.74 13.96
C LYS A 239 -13.97 10.54 13.08
N THR A 240 -13.72 9.31 12.66
CA THR A 240 -12.51 8.97 11.91
C THR A 240 -12.67 9.11 10.39
N GLY A 241 -13.88 9.38 9.90
CA GLY A 241 -14.10 9.49 8.47
C GLY A 241 -13.94 8.18 7.72
N LEU A 242 -14.44 7.12 8.33
CA LEU A 242 -14.33 5.78 7.77
C LEU A 242 -15.15 5.65 6.51
N ARG A 243 -14.53 5.12 5.45
CA ARG A 243 -15.24 4.86 4.20
C ARG A 243 -16.15 3.65 4.35
N ASP A 244 -17.14 3.56 3.46
CA ASP A 244 -18.06 2.42 3.47
C ASP A 244 -17.28 1.15 3.06
N TYR A 245 -17.42 0.09 3.86
CA TYR A 245 -16.70 -1.13 3.67
C TYR A 245 -17.42 -2.16 2.84
N LYS A 246 -18.59 -1.90 2.35
CA LYS A 246 -19.37 -2.94 1.66
C LYS A 246 -18.58 -3.62 0.52
N UNK A 247 -17.89 -2.97 0.12
CA UNK A 247 -17.06 -3.46 -0.93
C UNK A 247 -16.02 -4.36 -0.48
N SER A 248 -15.69 -4.20 0.58
CA SER A 248 -14.63 -5.02 1.15
C SER A 248 -15.11 -6.38 1.58
N LYS A 249 -16.39 -6.61 1.62
CA LYS A 249 -16.95 -7.86 2.12
C LYS A 249 -17.17 -8.91 1.03
N LYS A 250 -16.91 -8.58 -0.21
CA LYS A 250 -17.08 -9.54 -1.31
C LYS A 250 -15.78 -10.19 -1.71
#